data_c4e456396e8edc0efed2ce9774acc58c
#
_entry.id   c4e456396e8edc0efed2ce9774acc58c
#
_cell.length_a   1.000
_cell.length_b   1.000
_cell.length_c   1.000
_cell.angle_alpha   90.00
_cell.angle_beta   90.00
_cell.angle_gamma   90.00
#
_symmetry.space_group_name_H-M   'P 1'
#
loop_
_entity.id
_entity.type
_entity.pdbx_description
1 polymer ?
#
loop_
_entity_poly.entity_id
_entity_poly.type
_entity_poly.pdbx_seq_one_letter_code
_entity_poly.pdbx_strand_id
1 'polypeptide(L)'
;AFLFVFYELAGIFATLGGGWLAVRYGITRMLATGIILQICGLLFLSALSPDWTEMASVMWVLIAQGIAGIAKDFTKTASKTAIKLTSVSGNIQLFSWVAWFTGSKNAMKGIGFFAGGLMLDAFGLTVSLYGMAGMLVILLGAVLYCLPTELGKLPASQNMSELFSKSASINFLAAARVFLFGARDIWFVVGVPVFLYQAGWSFWQVGGFLAIWTIFYGMIQAIAPRFISRSEDGLSREIPAARIMMAALCAVPLGVVIAYYAVDELFQLPVILAGLGLFAFFFALNSSLHSYLILADAGTKKAAEDVGFYYAANAAGRLAGTLLSGLCFQNGGIISCLIVSFISLALCFGFCLLLPLKTTRA
;
A
#
# COMPACT_ATOMS: atom_id res chain seq x y z
N ALA A 1 11.21 -4.98 13.63
CA ALA A 1 10.58 -3.65 13.49
C ALA A 1 11.56 -2.63 12.91
N PHE A 2 12.78 -2.50 13.45
CA PHE A 2 13.77 -1.48 13.05
C PHE A 2 14.15 -1.54 11.56
N LEU A 3 14.31 -2.74 10.99
CA LEU A 3 14.58 -2.94 9.55
C LEU A 3 13.49 -2.34 8.65
N PHE A 4 12.23 -2.40 9.06
CA PHE A 4 11.12 -1.84 8.29
C PHE A 4 11.03 -0.31 8.37
N VAL A 5 11.56 0.31 9.41
CA VAL A 5 11.59 1.78 9.54
C VAL A 5 12.41 2.40 8.41
N PHE A 6 13.62 1.89 8.15
CA PHE A 6 14.46 2.37 7.06
C PHE A 6 13.85 2.17 5.68
N TYR A 7 13.22 1.01 5.47
CA TYR A 7 12.50 0.71 4.23
C TYR A 7 11.34 1.69 3.96
N GLU A 8 10.51 1.98 4.95
CA GLU A 8 9.38 2.90 4.78
C GLU A 8 9.83 4.37 4.72
N LEU A 9 10.85 4.78 5.48
CA LEU A 9 11.45 6.12 5.37
C LEU A 9 12.04 6.35 3.98
N ALA A 10 12.86 5.44 3.47
CA ALA A 10 13.40 5.51 2.12
C ALA A 10 12.27 5.59 1.08
N GLY A 11 11.18 4.84 1.28
CA GLY A 11 9.99 4.88 0.45
C GLY A 11 9.26 6.24 0.45
N ILE A 12 9.16 6.93 1.59
CA ILE A 12 8.55 8.27 1.67
C ILE A 12 9.32 9.25 0.79
N PHE A 13 10.64 9.34 0.95
CA PHE A 13 11.49 10.24 0.16
C PHE A 13 11.48 9.87 -1.33
N ALA A 14 11.56 8.57 -1.63
CA ALA A 14 11.50 8.06 -3.00
C ALA A 14 10.16 8.37 -3.68
N THR A 15 9.05 8.31 -2.94
CA THR A 15 7.72 8.57 -3.50
C THR A 15 7.51 10.05 -3.79
N LEU A 16 7.96 10.94 -2.89
CA LEU A 16 7.91 12.39 -3.10
C LEU A 16 8.81 12.81 -4.26
N GLY A 17 10.09 12.42 -4.23
CA GLY A 17 11.03 12.73 -5.30
C GLY A 17 10.67 12.05 -6.62
N GLY A 18 10.13 10.83 -6.55
CA GLY A 18 9.72 10.04 -7.71
C GLY A 18 8.59 10.68 -8.52
N GLY A 19 7.62 11.32 -7.86
CA GLY A 19 6.58 12.08 -8.56
C GLY A 19 7.17 13.22 -9.41
N TRP A 20 8.11 13.98 -8.85
CA TRP A 20 8.82 15.05 -9.54
C TRP A 20 9.74 14.52 -10.67
N LEU A 21 10.46 13.43 -10.41
CA LEU A 21 11.32 12.79 -11.41
C LEU A 21 10.51 12.22 -12.59
N ALA A 22 9.32 11.66 -12.32
CA ALA A 22 8.43 11.14 -13.36
C ALA A 22 7.98 12.20 -14.34
N VAL A 23 7.66 13.42 -13.84
CA VAL A 23 7.29 14.57 -14.67
C VAL A 23 8.47 15.03 -15.51
N ARG A 24 9.68 15.09 -14.94
CA ARG A 24 10.87 15.63 -15.60
C ARG A 24 11.49 14.67 -16.62
N TYR A 25 11.60 13.39 -16.28
CA TYR A 25 12.32 12.40 -17.07
C TYR A 25 11.40 11.43 -17.84
N GLY A 26 10.12 11.44 -17.54
CA GLY A 26 9.13 10.54 -18.10
C GLY A 26 8.93 9.28 -17.25
N ILE A 27 7.72 8.73 -17.36
CA ILE A 27 7.26 7.59 -16.54
C ILE A 27 8.00 6.31 -16.91
N THR A 28 8.26 6.08 -18.20
CA THR A 28 8.97 4.88 -18.70
C THR A 28 10.38 4.81 -18.14
N ARG A 29 11.11 5.92 -18.13
CA ARG A 29 12.46 5.99 -17.54
C ARG A 29 12.43 5.75 -16.05
N MET A 30 11.46 6.33 -15.34
CA MET A 30 11.30 6.12 -13.91
C MET A 30 10.98 4.65 -13.58
N LEU A 31 10.11 4.00 -14.36
CA LEU A 31 9.79 2.59 -14.21
C LEU A 31 11.02 1.71 -14.44
N ALA A 32 11.77 1.96 -15.52
CA ALA A 32 13.02 1.26 -15.82
C ALA A 32 14.06 1.45 -14.69
N THR A 33 14.25 2.67 -14.19
CA THR A 33 15.17 2.94 -13.08
C THR A 33 14.76 2.17 -11.82
N GLY A 34 13.46 2.12 -11.51
CA GLY A 34 12.96 1.33 -10.38
C GLY A 34 13.25 -0.17 -10.53
N ILE A 35 13.07 -0.74 -11.72
CA ILE A 35 13.40 -2.14 -11.99
C ILE A 35 14.92 -2.39 -11.89
N ILE A 36 15.74 -1.50 -12.42
CA ILE A 36 17.21 -1.59 -12.31
C ILE A 36 17.65 -1.54 -10.84
N LEU A 37 17.13 -0.61 -10.07
CA LEU A 37 17.43 -0.53 -8.63
C LEU A 37 17.01 -1.81 -7.88
N GLN A 38 15.88 -2.42 -8.27
CA GLN A 38 15.46 -3.69 -7.66
C GLN A 38 16.42 -4.83 -8.00
N ILE A 39 16.88 -4.92 -9.25
CA ILE A 39 17.91 -5.88 -9.68
C ILE A 39 19.19 -5.65 -8.87
N CYS A 40 19.68 -4.43 -8.81
CA CYS A 40 20.86 -4.07 -8.02
C CYS A 40 20.70 -4.44 -6.54
N GLY A 41 19.54 -4.19 -5.93
CA GLY A 41 19.25 -4.55 -4.55
C GLY A 41 19.26 -6.06 -4.30
N LEU A 42 18.73 -6.87 -5.22
CA LEU A 42 18.78 -8.33 -5.13
C LEU A 42 20.21 -8.86 -5.28
N LEU A 43 20.97 -8.36 -6.25
CA LEU A 43 22.39 -8.73 -6.44
C LEU A 43 23.25 -8.27 -5.26
N PHE A 44 22.98 -7.07 -4.71
CA PHE A 44 23.65 -6.59 -3.51
C PHE A 44 23.37 -7.50 -2.31
N LEU A 45 22.12 -7.91 -2.12
CA LEU A 45 21.74 -8.82 -1.05
C LEU A 45 22.37 -10.21 -1.21
N SER A 46 22.54 -10.69 -2.45
CA SER A 46 23.14 -12.00 -2.71
C SER A 46 24.64 -12.09 -2.33
N ALA A 47 25.30 -10.95 -2.16
CA ALA A 47 26.70 -10.88 -1.72
C ALA A 47 26.86 -10.95 -0.18
N LEU A 48 25.78 -11.18 0.57
CA LEU A 48 25.84 -11.41 2.01
C LEU A 48 26.63 -12.68 2.32
N SER A 49 27.72 -12.55 3.11
CA SER A 49 28.54 -13.68 3.50
C SER A 49 28.25 -14.15 4.92
N PRO A 50 28.21 -15.47 5.17
CA PRO A 50 28.07 -16.03 6.51
C PRO A 50 29.24 -15.68 7.46
N ASP A 51 30.41 -15.33 6.90
CA ASP A 51 31.64 -15.03 7.67
C ASP A 51 31.64 -13.62 8.27
N TRP A 52 30.63 -12.80 7.94
CA TRP A 52 30.57 -11.43 8.44
C TRP A 52 30.08 -11.36 9.89
N THR A 53 30.47 -10.30 10.58
CA THR A 53 29.93 -10.01 11.91
C THR A 53 28.43 -9.74 11.82
N GLU A 54 27.70 -10.03 12.89
CA GLU A 54 26.26 -9.80 12.95
C GLU A 54 25.90 -8.34 12.59
N MET A 55 26.66 -7.37 13.12
CA MET A 55 26.47 -5.95 12.84
C MET A 55 26.66 -5.62 11.35
N ALA A 56 27.70 -6.17 10.70
CA ALA A 56 27.95 -5.95 9.28
C ALA A 56 26.83 -6.55 8.42
N SER A 57 26.36 -7.74 8.75
CA SER A 57 25.24 -8.40 8.07
C SER A 57 23.94 -7.61 8.21
N VAL A 58 23.63 -7.11 9.40
CA VAL A 58 22.47 -6.26 9.65
C VAL A 58 22.54 -4.96 8.84
N MET A 59 23.69 -4.27 8.84
CA MET A 59 23.89 -3.05 8.06
C MET A 59 23.75 -3.31 6.55
N TRP A 60 24.28 -4.42 6.05
CA TRP A 60 24.15 -4.82 4.65
C TRP A 60 22.71 -5.05 4.24
N VAL A 61 21.94 -5.77 5.05
CA VAL A 61 20.52 -6.00 4.84
C VAL A 61 19.73 -4.69 4.91
N LEU A 62 20.07 -3.77 5.83
CA LEU A 62 19.43 -2.44 5.92
C LEU A 62 19.62 -1.62 4.63
N ILE A 63 20.84 -1.62 4.07
CA ILE A 63 21.12 -0.94 2.80
C ILE A 63 20.34 -1.58 1.66
N ALA A 64 20.36 -2.91 1.55
CA ALA A 64 19.58 -3.64 0.54
C ALA A 64 18.07 -3.33 0.64
N GLN A 65 17.51 -3.27 1.85
CA GLN A 65 16.12 -2.90 2.09
C GLN A 65 15.83 -1.45 1.71
N GLY A 66 16.76 -0.52 1.98
CA GLY A 66 16.65 0.86 1.52
C GLY A 66 16.56 0.98 -0.01
N ILE A 67 17.44 0.30 -0.73
CA ILE A 67 17.44 0.23 -2.20
C ILE A 67 16.12 -0.37 -2.71
N ALA A 68 15.67 -1.48 -2.14
CA ALA A 68 14.41 -2.14 -2.51
C ALA A 68 13.19 -1.25 -2.22
N GLY A 69 13.20 -0.46 -1.13
CA GLY A 69 12.17 0.52 -0.79
C GLY A 69 12.03 1.60 -1.86
N ILE A 70 13.16 2.22 -2.26
CA ILE A 70 13.21 3.22 -3.34
C ILE A 70 12.71 2.61 -4.66
N ALA A 71 13.22 1.46 -5.04
CA ALA A 71 12.87 0.74 -6.27
C ALA A 71 11.36 0.47 -6.36
N LYS A 72 10.78 -0.07 -5.28
CA LYS A 72 9.35 -0.36 -5.16
C LYS A 72 8.50 0.89 -5.36
N ASP A 73 8.85 2.00 -4.71
CA ASP A 73 8.01 3.19 -4.74
C ASP A 73 8.16 3.95 -6.06
N PHE A 74 9.30 3.89 -6.73
CA PHE A 74 9.44 4.36 -8.11
C PHE A 74 8.54 3.59 -9.08
N THR A 75 8.60 2.26 -9.07
CA THR A 75 7.76 1.42 -9.93
C THR A 75 6.28 1.61 -9.64
N LYS A 76 5.89 1.73 -8.38
CA LYS A 76 4.51 1.94 -7.95
C LYS A 76 3.95 3.29 -8.42
N THR A 77 4.71 4.37 -8.25
CA THR A 77 4.29 5.72 -8.67
C THR A 77 4.21 5.80 -10.20
N ALA A 78 5.23 5.31 -10.90
CA ALA A 78 5.26 5.27 -12.36
C ALA A 78 4.08 4.48 -12.94
N SER A 79 3.83 3.26 -12.47
CA SER A 79 2.76 2.40 -12.98
C SER A 79 1.37 3.02 -12.82
N LYS A 80 1.08 3.63 -11.67
CA LYS A 80 -0.23 4.27 -11.44
C LYS A 80 -0.43 5.55 -12.22
N THR A 81 0.63 6.34 -12.38
CA THR A 81 0.56 7.53 -13.22
C THR A 81 0.40 7.16 -14.70
N ALA A 82 1.04 6.08 -15.16
CA ALA A 82 0.85 5.56 -16.50
C ALA A 82 -0.63 5.22 -16.77
N ILE A 83 -1.31 4.53 -15.85
CA ILE A 83 -2.75 4.22 -15.98
C ILE A 83 -3.58 5.51 -16.17
N LYS A 84 -3.31 6.57 -15.40
CA LYS A 84 -4.02 7.85 -15.54
C LYS A 84 -3.83 8.46 -16.92
N LEU A 85 -2.60 8.45 -17.44
CA LEU A 85 -2.26 9.12 -18.71
C LEU A 85 -2.66 8.32 -19.95
N THR A 86 -2.73 6.99 -19.82
CA THR A 86 -3.13 6.11 -20.95
C THR A 86 -4.63 5.82 -20.98
N SER A 87 -5.37 6.10 -19.91
CA SER A 87 -6.83 5.94 -19.91
C SER A 87 -7.50 7.05 -20.71
N VAL A 88 -7.88 6.74 -21.94
CA VAL A 88 -8.55 7.66 -22.88
C VAL A 88 -10.06 7.78 -22.60
N SER A 89 -10.64 6.89 -21.82
CA SER A 89 -12.09 6.67 -21.75
C SER A 89 -12.66 6.98 -20.36
N GLY A 90 -12.86 8.25 -20.02
CA GLY A 90 -13.69 8.69 -18.91
C GLY A 90 -13.40 8.15 -17.51
N ASN A 91 -13.92 8.80 -16.47
CA ASN A 91 -13.66 8.49 -15.06
C ASN A 91 -14.17 7.11 -14.61
N ILE A 92 -15.24 6.59 -15.24
CA ILE A 92 -15.82 5.27 -14.90
C ILE A 92 -14.85 4.13 -15.20
N GLN A 93 -14.17 4.17 -16.35
CA GLN A 93 -13.17 3.17 -16.72
C GLN A 93 -11.89 3.33 -15.90
N LEU A 94 -11.48 4.55 -15.58
CA LEU A 94 -10.35 4.85 -14.73
C LEU A 94 -10.49 4.14 -13.36
N PHE A 95 -11.65 4.22 -12.72
CA PHE A 95 -11.87 3.55 -11.45
C PHE A 95 -11.68 2.02 -11.57
N SER A 96 -12.27 1.41 -12.60
CA SER A 96 -12.12 -0.02 -12.83
C SER A 96 -10.67 -0.44 -13.05
N TRP A 97 -9.90 0.30 -13.85
CA TRP A 97 -8.49 0.03 -14.08
C TRP A 97 -7.63 0.19 -12.82
N VAL A 98 -7.86 1.26 -12.04
CA VAL A 98 -7.14 1.51 -10.79
C VAL A 98 -7.46 0.43 -9.74
N ALA A 99 -8.71 0.04 -9.63
CA ALA A 99 -9.15 -1.00 -8.70
C ALA A 99 -8.55 -2.36 -9.08
N TRP A 100 -8.66 -2.75 -10.34
CA TRP A 100 -8.10 -4.01 -10.84
C TRP A 100 -6.58 -4.07 -10.68
N PHE A 101 -5.86 -3.03 -11.08
CA PHE A 101 -4.40 -2.95 -10.93
C PHE A 101 -3.96 -3.02 -9.45
N THR A 102 -4.66 -2.27 -8.59
CA THR A 102 -4.30 -2.25 -7.17
C THR A 102 -4.64 -3.57 -6.48
N GLY A 103 -5.77 -4.17 -6.83
CA GLY A 103 -6.20 -5.47 -6.32
C GLY A 103 -5.28 -6.60 -6.75
N SER A 104 -4.97 -6.69 -8.04
CA SER A 104 -4.02 -7.68 -8.60
C SER A 104 -2.67 -7.60 -7.90
N LYS A 105 -2.13 -6.38 -7.74
CA LYS A 105 -0.85 -6.17 -7.06
C LYS A 105 -0.88 -6.68 -5.62
N ASN A 106 -1.98 -6.49 -4.89
CA ASN A 106 -2.09 -6.96 -3.51
C ASN A 106 -2.31 -8.47 -3.42
N ALA A 107 -3.08 -9.06 -4.34
CA ALA A 107 -3.21 -10.52 -4.46
C ALA A 107 -1.85 -11.17 -4.79
N MET A 108 -1.09 -10.59 -5.73
CA MET A 108 0.25 -11.05 -6.09
C MET A 108 1.24 -10.99 -4.93
N LYS A 109 1.07 -10.08 -3.96
CA LYS A 109 1.89 -10.10 -2.74
C LYS A 109 1.69 -11.39 -1.93
N GLY A 110 0.44 -11.82 -1.75
CA GLY A 110 0.16 -13.06 -1.05
C GLY A 110 0.78 -14.27 -1.77
N ILE A 111 0.63 -14.35 -3.10
CA ILE A 111 1.28 -15.38 -3.93
C ILE A 111 2.80 -15.29 -3.78
N GLY A 112 3.36 -14.07 -3.77
CA GLY A 112 4.80 -13.83 -3.61
C GLY A 112 5.36 -14.35 -2.29
N PHE A 113 4.60 -14.31 -1.20
CA PHE A 113 5.02 -14.90 0.08
C PHE A 113 5.19 -16.41 -0.03
N PHE A 114 4.24 -17.12 -0.65
CA PHE A 114 4.35 -18.56 -0.86
C PHE A 114 5.46 -18.92 -1.86
N ALA A 115 5.50 -18.25 -3.01
CA ALA A 115 6.51 -18.50 -4.03
C ALA A 115 7.93 -18.21 -3.49
N GLY A 116 8.11 -17.11 -2.74
CA GLY A 116 9.38 -16.78 -2.11
C GLY A 116 9.81 -17.82 -1.07
N GLY A 117 8.89 -18.30 -0.25
CA GLY A 117 9.16 -19.39 0.72
C GLY A 117 9.55 -20.69 0.03
N LEU A 118 8.82 -21.10 -1.01
CA LEU A 118 9.13 -22.29 -1.80
C LEU A 118 10.49 -22.19 -2.53
N MET A 119 10.79 -21.04 -3.13
CA MET A 119 12.08 -20.81 -3.77
C MET A 119 13.24 -20.87 -2.77
N LEU A 120 13.04 -20.27 -1.58
CA LEU A 120 14.04 -20.29 -0.52
C LEU A 120 14.32 -21.72 -0.02
N ASP A 121 13.27 -22.51 0.17
CA ASP A 121 13.37 -23.88 0.65
C ASP A 121 14.00 -24.81 -0.42
N ALA A 122 13.57 -24.67 -1.68
CA ALA A 122 14.03 -25.54 -2.76
C ALA A 122 15.45 -25.21 -3.29
N PHE A 123 15.81 -23.93 -3.35
CA PHE A 123 17.02 -23.46 -4.04
C PHE A 123 17.99 -22.68 -3.15
N GLY A 124 17.59 -22.38 -1.91
CA GLY A 124 18.34 -21.53 -1.00
C GLY A 124 18.30 -20.04 -1.40
N LEU A 125 18.91 -19.19 -0.53
CA LEU A 125 18.81 -17.74 -0.65
C LEU A 125 19.42 -17.19 -1.94
N THR A 126 20.67 -17.52 -2.21
CA THR A 126 21.47 -16.94 -3.31
C THR A 126 20.88 -17.25 -4.67
N VAL A 127 20.52 -18.52 -4.91
CA VAL A 127 19.93 -18.96 -6.20
C VAL A 127 18.55 -18.32 -6.40
N SER A 128 17.76 -18.21 -5.33
CA SER A 128 16.45 -17.52 -5.38
C SER A 128 16.59 -16.05 -5.75
N LEU A 129 17.58 -15.35 -5.18
CA LEU A 129 17.86 -13.94 -5.50
C LEU A 129 18.28 -13.75 -6.94
N TYR A 130 19.16 -14.62 -7.48
CA TYR A 130 19.56 -14.59 -8.89
C TYR A 130 18.38 -14.90 -9.83
N GLY A 131 17.53 -15.88 -9.48
CA GLY A 131 16.33 -16.20 -10.24
C GLY A 131 15.38 -15.02 -10.36
N MET A 132 15.10 -14.34 -9.23
CA MET A 132 14.28 -13.12 -9.20
C MET A 132 14.92 -11.98 -10.00
N ALA A 133 16.24 -11.76 -9.88
CA ALA A 133 16.95 -10.75 -10.67
C ALA A 133 16.86 -11.05 -12.17
N GLY A 134 17.01 -12.30 -12.59
CA GLY A 134 16.86 -12.73 -13.98
C GLY A 134 15.45 -12.46 -14.54
N MET A 135 14.40 -12.75 -13.75
CA MET A 135 13.02 -12.41 -14.14
C MET A 135 12.82 -10.89 -14.31
N LEU A 136 13.43 -10.08 -13.45
CA LEU A 136 13.35 -8.61 -13.56
C LEU A 136 14.13 -8.08 -14.76
N VAL A 137 15.22 -8.72 -15.20
CA VAL A 137 15.94 -8.36 -16.43
C VAL A 137 15.03 -8.59 -17.66
N ILE A 138 14.32 -9.71 -17.71
CA ILE A 138 13.35 -9.99 -18.78
C ILE A 138 12.24 -8.94 -18.79
N LEU A 139 11.70 -8.62 -17.60
CA LEU A 139 10.66 -7.59 -17.44
C LEU A 139 11.18 -6.20 -17.88
N LEU A 140 12.42 -5.85 -17.54
CA LEU A 140 13.04 -4.60 -17.96
C LEU A 140 13.11 -4.52 -19.50
N GLY A 141 13.55 -5.59 -20.15
CA GLY A 141 13.55 -5.70 -21.61
C GLY A 141 12.15 -5.47 -22.21
N ALA A 142 11.13 -6.12 -21.65
CA ALA A 142 9.74 -5.93 -22.09
C ALA A 142 9.25 -4.47 -21.89
N VAL A 143 9.56 -3.84 -20.75
CA VAL A 143 9.19 -2.44 -20.48
C VAL A 143 9.83 -1.49 -21.49
N LEU A 144 11.13 -1.65 -21.76
CA LEU A 144 11.86 -0.81 -22.70
C LEU A 144 11.42 -1.00 -24.15
N TYR A 145 10.95 -2.20 -24.50
CA TYR A 145 10.45 -2.50 -25.83
C TYR A 145 9.00 -2.01 -26.04
N CYS A 146 8.11 -2.19 -25.05
CA CYS A 146 6.69 -1.96 -25.22
C CYS A 146 6.24 -0.53 -24.89
N LEU A 147 6.97 0.22 -24.04
CA LEU A 147 6.53 1.53 -23.57
C LEU A 147 7.25 2.67 -24.30
N PRO A 148 6.52 3.74 -24.74
CA PRO A 148 7.13 4.93 -25.31
C PRO A 148 8.05 5.63 -24.30
N THR A 149 9.24 6.03 -24.72
CA THR A 149 10.25 6.67 -23.84
C THR A 149 9.82 8.02 -23.27
N GLU A 150 8.98 8.74 -23.98
CA GLU A 150 8.51 10.09 -23.59
C GLU A 150 7.16 10.10 -22.86
N LEU A 151 6.66 8.93 -22.45
CA LEU A 151 5.37 8.82 -21.75
C LEU A 151 5.38 9.66 -20.46
N GLY A 152 4.46 10.63 -20.38
CA GLY A 152 4.27 11.47 -19.19
C GLY A 152 5.31 12.54 -18.94
N LYS A 153 6.21 12.80 -19.88
CA LYS A 153 7.18 13.89 -19.80
C LYS A 153 6.51 15.24 -20.06
N LEU A 154 6.72 16.21 -19.17
CA LEU A 154 6.24 17.59 -19.30
C LEU A 154 7.41 18.56 -19.39
N PRO A 155 7.23 19.78 -19.97
CA PRO A 155 8.25 20.81 -19.97
C PRO A 155 8.76 21.13 -18.57
N ALA A 156 10.08 21.32 -18.43
CA ALA A 156 10.83 21.38 -17.16
C ALA A 156 10.64 22.67 -16.34
N SER A 157 9.43 23.21 -16.22
CA SER A 157 9.17 24.48 -15.52
C SER A 157 8.68 24.34 -14.07
N GLN A 158 8.75 23.15 -13.47
CA GLN A 158 8.18 22.94 -12.14
C GLN A 158 9.24 22.95 -11.05
N ASN A 159 9.04 23.84 -10.05
CA ASN A 159 9.91 23.98 -8.88
C ASN A 159 9.57 22.89 -7.82
N MET A 160 10.59 22.41 -7.11
CA MET A 160 10.39 21.45 -5.98
C MET A 160 9.42 21.95 -4.90
N SER A 161 9.28 23.28 -4.74
CA SER A 161 8.32 23.89 -3.80
C SER A 161 6.85 23.54 -4.12
N GLU A 162 6.52 23.24 -5.37
CA GLU A 162 5.18 22.88 -5.80
C GLU A 162 4.75 21.47 -5.34
N LEU A 163 5.71 20.63 -4.93
CA LEU A 163 5.43 19.31 -4.36
C LEU A 163 4.56 19.39 -3.09
N PHE A 164 4.68 20.45 -2.32
CA PHE A 164 3.95 20.66 -1.07
C PHE A 164 2.74 21.58 -1.20
N SER A 165 2.61 22.29 -2.33
CA SER A 165 1.48 23.17 -2.62
C SER A 165 0.36 22.38 -3.31
N LYS A 166 -0.47 21.70 -2.54
CA LYS A 166 -1.57 20.87 -3.03
C LYS A 166 -2.93 21.51 -2.78
N SER A 167 -3.94 21.10 -3.56
CA SER A 167 -5.33 21.50 -3.29
C SER A 167 -5.78 20.99 -1.91
N ALA A 168 -6.75 21.67 -1.29
CA ALA A 168 -7.33 21.24 -0.02
C ALA A 168 -7.87 19.80 -0.09
N SER A 169 -8.50 19.43 -1.21
CA SER A 169 -9.02 18.09 -1.45
C SER A 169 -7.92 17.03 -1.45
N ILE A 170 -6.80 17.27 -2.15
CA ILE A 170 -5.65 16.37 -2.18
C ILE A 170 -5.03 16.24 -0.78
N ASN A 171 -4.92 17.35 -0.03
CA ASN A 171 -4.40 17.33 1.34
C ASN A 171 -5.29 16.50 2.28
N PHE A 172 -6.63 16.65 2.19
CA PHE A 172 -7.55 15.85 2.99
C PHE A 172 -7.52 14.38 2.61
N LEU A 173 -7.43 14.03 1.31
CA LEU A 173 -7.27 12.65 0.86
C LEU A 173 -5.94 12.04 1.32
N ALA A 174 -4.86 12.80 1.29
CA ALA A 174 -3.56 12.36 1.78
C ALA A 174 -3.58 12.13 3.29
N ALA A 175 -4.14 13.06 4.08
CA ALA A 175 -4.30 12.90 5.51
C ALA A 175 -5.18 11.69 5.86
N ALA A 176 -6.34 11.55 5.20
CA ALA A 176 -7.19 10.37 5.35
C ALA A 176 -6.42 9.07 5.05
N ARG A 177 -5.54 9.08 4.05
CA ARG A 177 -4.72 7.91 3.69
C ARG A 177 -3.70 7.53 4.75
N VAL A 178 -3.08 8.51 5.44
CA VAL A 178 -2.19 8.24 6.58
C VAL A 178 -2.92 7.39 7.62
N PHE A 179 -4.09 7.84 8.04
CA PHE A 179 -4.86 7.18 9.09
C PHE A 179 -5.48 5.86 8.64
N LEU A 180 -5.95 5.75 7.39
CA LEU A 180 -6.51 4.52 6.85
C LEU A 180 -5.49 3.39 6.84
N PHE A 181 -4.28 3.64 6.35
CA PHE A 181 -3.24 2.61 6.27
C PHE A 181 -2.55 2.39 7.61
N GLY A 182 -2.40 3.44 8.42
CA GLY A 182 -1.97 3.32 9.80
C GLY A 182 -2.88 2.37 10.58
N ALA A 183 -4.17 2.57 10.51
CA ALA A 183 -5.17 1.75 11.21
C ALA A 183 -5.05 0.25 10.91
N ARG A 184 -4.78 -0.13 9.67
CA ARG A 184 -4.54 -1.53 9.30
C ARG A 184 -3.23 -2.04 9.90
N ASP A 185 -2.14 -1.28 9.73
CA ASP A 185 -0.81 -1.74 10.10
C ASP A 185 -0.61 -1.81 11.63
N ILE A 186 -1.40 -1.06 12.41
CA ILE A 186 -1.43 -1.12 13.89
C ILE A 186 -1.71 -2.54 14.41
N TRP A 187 -2.54 -3.33 13.75
CA TRP A 187 -2.81 -4.71 14.19
C TRP A 187 -2.18 -5.76 13.27
N PHE A 188 -1.97 -5.45 11.97
CA PHE A 188 -1.59 -6.44 10.97
C PHE A 188 -0.11 -6.85 11.03
N VAL A 189 0.82 -5.91 11.29
CA VAL A 189 2.27 -6.15 11.10
C VAL A 189 2.88 -6.94 12.24
N VAL A 190 2.54 -6.61 13.48
CA VAL A 190 3.07 -7.25 14.70
C VAL A 190 1.94 -7.89 15.51
N GLY A 191 0.84 -7.18 15.70
CA GLY A 191 -0.26 -7.58 16.58
C GLY A 191 -0.82 -8.96 16.23
N VAL A 192 -1.29 -9.15 14.99
CA VAL A 192 -1.89 -10.43 14.56
C VAL A 192 -0.90 -11.58 14.55
N PRO A 193 0.30 -11.47 13.96
CA PRO A 193 1.28 -12.55 14.03
C PRO A 193 1.55 -13.02 15.45
N VAL A 194 1.84 -12.09 16.37
CA VAL A 194 2.16 -12.43 17.76
C VAL A 194 0.95 -13.02 18.48
N PHE A 195 -0.25 -12.47 18.27
CA PHE A 195 -1.50 -13.00 18.84
C PHE A 195 -1.77 -14.45 18.39
N LEU A 196 -1.60 -14.74 17.10
CA LEU A 196 -1.82 -16.10 16.58
C LEU A 196 -0.76 -17.09 17.09
N TYR A 197 0.51 -16.66 17.23
CA TYR A 197 1.53 -17.49 17.87
C TYR A 197 1.19 -17.77 19.33
N GLN A 198 0.72 -16.79 20.09
CA GLN A 198 0.28 -16.98 21.47
C GLN A 198 -0.94 -17.92 21.57
N ALA A 199 -1.78 -17.93 20.54
CA ALA A 199 -2.91 -18.88 20.41
C ALA A 199 -2.47 -20.28 19.94
N GLY A 200 -1.16 -20.57 19.86
CA GLY A 200 -0.62 -21.88 19.52
C GLY A 200 -0.50 -22.18 18.01
N TRP A 201 -0.67 -21.19 17.13
CA TRP A 201 -0.52 -21.39 15.70
C TRP A 201 0.95 -21.55 15.31
N SER A 202 1.22 -22.47 14.38
CA SER A 202 2.54 -22.65 13.80
C SER A 202 2.92 -21.51 12.84
N PHE A 203 4.22 -21.39 12.54
CA PHE A 203 4.73 -20.40 11.57
C PHE A 203 3.98 -20.45 10.24
N TRP A 204 3.74 -21.64 9.70
CA TRP A 204 3.03 -21.84 8.43
C TRP A 204 1.55 -21.44 8.49
N GLN A 205 0.89 -21.69 9.61
CA GLN A 205 -0.50 -21.28 9.81
C GLN A 205 -0.63 -19.76 9.87
N VAL A 206 0.26 -19.09 10.60
CA VAL A 206 0.29 -17.61 10.67
C VAL A 206 0.60 -17.01 9.29
N GLY A 207 1.64 -17.50 8.63
CA GLY A 207 2.00 -17.05 7.28
C GLY A 207 0.90 -17.29 6.27
N GLY A 208 0.25 -18.47 6.33
CA GLY A 208 -0.89 -18.84 5.50
C GLY A 208 -2.08 -17.91 5.70
N PHE A 209 -2.43 -17.60 6.94
CA PHE A 209 -3.51 -16.65 7.24
C PHE A 209 -3.24 -15.27 6.65
N LEU A 210 -2.04 -14.73 6.87
CA LEU A 210 -1.67 -13.40 6.36
C LEU A 210 -1.68 -13.36 4.82
N ALA A 211 -1.24 -14.44 4.17
CA ALA A 211 -1.28 -14.56 2.72
C ALA A 211 -2.71 -14.64 2.19
N ILE A 212 -3.56 -15.50 2.76
CA ILE A 212 -4.98 -15.63 2.38
C ILE A 212 -5.70 -14.30 2.61
N TRP A 213 -5.46 -13.64 3.76
CA TRP A 213 -6.03 -12.33 4.05
C TRP A 213 -5.64 -11.29 3.01
N THR A 214 -4.36 -11.27 2.61
CA THR A 214 -3.84 -10.30 1.62
C THR A 214 -4.40 -10.59 0.22
N ILE A 215 -4.55 -11.86 -0.16
CA ILE A 215 -5.17 -12.27 -1.42
C ILE A 215 -6.65 -11.88 -1.45
N PHE A 216 -7.40 -12.22 -0.40
CA PHE A 216 -8.82 -11.86 -0.26
C PHE A 216 -9.02 -10.35 -0.35
N TYR A 217 -8.23 -9.57 0.40
CA TYR A 217 -8.20 -8.12 0.32
C TYR A 217 -7.96 -7.63 -1.13
N GLY A 218 -6.98 -8.21 -1.82
CA GLY A 218 -6.67 -7.87 -3.21
C GLY A 218 -7.81 -8.20 -4.17
N MET A 219 -8.47 -9.33 -4.01
CA MET A 219 -9.62 -9.74 -4.82
C MET A 219 -10.81 -8.78 -4.64
N ILE A 220 -11.18 -8.47 -3.39
CA ILE A 220 -12.25 -7.52 -3.10
C ILE A 220 -11.91 -6.15 -3.68
N GLN A 221 -10.65 -5.72 -3.59
CA GLN A 221 -10.19 -4.45 -4.13
C GLN A 221 -10.33 -4.39 -5.66
N ALA A 222 -10.04 -5.48 -6.37
CA ALA A 222 -10.19 -5.55 -7.82
C ALA A 222 -11.65 -5.44 -8.28
N ILE A 223 -12.59 -5.99 -7.50
CA ILE A 223 -14.03 -5.95 -7.80
C ILE A 223 -14.77 -4.78 -7.11
N ALA A 224 -14.07 -3.93 -6.35
CA ALA A 224 -14.65 -2.80 -5.64
C ALA A 224 -15.56 -1.89 -6.51
N PRO A 225 -15.27 -1.65 -7.80
CA PRO A 225 -16.15 -0.86 -8.66
C PRO A 225 -17.56 -1.43 -8.85
N ARG A 226 -17.79 -2.71 -8.52
CA ARG A 226 -19.12 -3.34 -8.56
C ARG A 226 -20.00 -2.96 -7.36
N PHE A 227 -19.39 -2.57 -6.26
CA PHE A 227 -20.07 -2.21 -5.01
C PHE A 227 -20.30 -0.71 -4.85
N ILE A 228 -19.74 0.11 -5.74
CA ILE A 228 -19.73 1.57 -5.60
C ILE A 228 -20.42 2.19 -6.80
N SER A 229 -21.45 3.00 -6.54
CA SER A 229 -22.11 3.81 -7.57
C SER A 229 -21.12 4.83 -8.13
N ARG A 230 -21.11 4.97 -9.46
CA ARG A 230 -20.15 5.81 -10.19
C ARG A 230 -20.87 7.00 -10.82
N SER A 231 -20.17 8.13 -10.89
CA SER A 231 -20.63 9.34 -11.56
C SER A 231 -19.73 9.68 -12.75
N GLU A 232 -20.24 10.48 -13.69
CA GLU A 232 -19.46 10.91 -14.85
C GLU A 232 -18.31 11.84 -14.47
N ASP A 233 -18.52 12.70 -13.46
CA ASP A 233 -17.50 13.59 -12.91
C ASP A 233 -16.49 12.87 -12.01
N GLY A 234 -16.76 11.62 -11.62
CA GLY A 234 -15.92 10.79 -10.79
C GLY A 234 -15.82 11.22 -9.32
N LEU A 235 -16.64 12.13 -8.86
CA LEU A 235 -16.57 12.71 -7.52
C LEU A 235 -17.93 12.76 -6.80
N SER A 236 -19.01 13.10 -7.52
CA SER A 236 -20.33 13.39 -6.93
C SER A 236 -20.95 12.21 -6.19
N ARG A 237 -20.75 10.97 -6.64
CA ARG A 237 -21.25 9.75 -5.98
C ARG A 237 -20.17 9.05 -5.17
N GLU A 238 -18.93 9.18 -5.59
CA GLU A 238 -17.78 8.50 -5.01
C GLU A 238 -17.40 9.08 -3.65
N ILE A 239 -17.48 10.41 -3.44
CA ILE A 239 -17.22 11.03 -2.14
C ILE A 239 -18.23 10.62 -1.07
N PRO A 240 -19.58 10.68 -1.32
CA PRO A 240 -20.54 10.11 -0.39
C PRO A 240 -20.33 8.62 -0.12
N ALA A 241 -20.01 7.81 -1.15
CA ALA A 241 -19.70 6.40 -0.98
C ALA A 241 -18.48 6.20 -0.08
N ALA A 242 -17.42 7.02 -0.22
CA ALA A 242 -16.25 6.96 0.65
C ALA A 242 -16.60 7.21 2.11
N ARG A 243 -17.49 8.17 2.39
CA ARG A 243 -17.97 8.47 3.75
C ARG A 243 -18.73 7.29 4.36
N ILE A 244 -19.66 6.69 3.60
CA ILE A 244 -20.46 5.54 4.05
C ILE A 244 -19.56 4.33 4.31
N MET A 245 -18.68 4.00 3.37
CA MET A 245 -17.77 2.87 3.51
C MET A 245 -16.76 3.07 4.64
N MET A 246 -16.35 4.31 4.90
CA MET A 246 -15.46 4.63 6.01
C MET A 246 -16.18 4.51 7.37
N ALA A 247 -17.42 4.96 7.48
CA ALA A 247 -18.24 4.77 8.68
C ALA A 247 -18.43 3.27 8.99
N ALA A 248 -18.72 2.47 7.95
CA ALA A 248 -18.83 1.01 8.09
C ALA A 248 -17.50 0.38 8.54
N LEU A 249 -16.36 0.82 7.97
CA LEU A 249 -15.04 0.32 8.38
C LEU A 249 -14.71 0.71 9.84
N CYS A 250 -15.08 1.90 10.29
CA CYS A 250 -14.89 2.33 11.68
C CYS A 250 -15.67 1.43 12.66
N ALA A 251 -16.87 1.00 12.30
CA ALA A 251 -17.70 0.15 13.15
C ALA A 251 -17.08 -1.25 13.37
N VAL A 252 -16.25 -1.74 12.44
CA VAL A 252 -15.70 -3.11 12.50
C VAL A 252 -14.81 -3.32 13.71
N PRO A 253 -13.68 -2.61 13.92
CA PRO A 253 -12.81 -2.88 15.06
C PRO A 253 -13.52 -2.62 16.40
N LEU A 254 -14.40 -1.65 16.47
CA LEU A 254 -15.21 -1.40 17.68
C LEU A 254 -16.15 -2.59 17.95
N GLY A 255 -16.86 -3.07 16.93
CA GLY A 255 -17.75 -4.23 17.05
C GLY A 255 -16.99 -5.50 17.44
N VAL A 256 -15.78 -5.69 16.92
CA VAL A 256 -14.91 -6.83 17.29
C VAL A 256 -14.50 -6.74 18.76
N VAL A 257 -14.11 -5.56 19.25
CA VAL A 257 -13.77 -5.37 20.68
C VAL A 257 -14.96 -5.66 21.58
N ILE A 258 -16.14 -5.17 21.24
CA ILE A 258 -17.38 -5.43 22.01
C ILE A 258 -17.69 -6.92 21.99
N ALA A 259 -17.67 -7.57 20.81
CA ALA A 259 -17.96 -8.99 20.68
C ALA A 259 -16.94 -9.86 21.44
N TYR A 260 -15.66 -9.48 21.42
CA TYR A 260 -14.60 -10.20 22.12
C TYR A 260 -14.89 -10.32 23.64
N TYR A 261 -15.38 -9.25 24.27
CA TYR A 261 -15.74 -9.28 25.69
C TYR A 261 -17.12 -9.85 25.98
N ALA A 262 -17.96 -10.01 24.96
CA ALA A 262 -19.31 -10.56 25.10
C ALA A 262 -19.38 -12.07 24.94
N VAL A 263 -18.31 -12.72 24.48
CA VAL A 263 -18.27 -14.17 24.24
C VAL A 263 -17.31 -14.88 25.20
N ASP A 264 -17.51 -16.18 25.38
CA ASP A 264 -16.60 -17.03 26.13
C ASP A 264 -15.23 -17.13 25.46
N GLU A 265 -14.18 -17.45 26.22
CA GLU A 265 -12.79 -17.53 25.73
C GLU A 265 -12.63 -18.42 24.49
N LEU A 266 -13.38 -19.51 24.40
CA LEU A 266 -13.36 -20.42 23.25
C LEU A 266 -13.72 -19.73 21.93
N PHE A 267 -14.56 -18.70 21.96
CA PHE A 267 -15.03 -17.97 20.78
C PHE A 267 -14.25 -16.70 20.49
N GLN A 268 -13.33 -16.28 21.37
CA GLN A 268 -12.57 -15.05 21.20
C GLN A 268 -11.69 -15.06 19.94
N LEU A 269 -10.96 -16.15 19.69
CA LEU A 269 -10.15 -16.29 18.48
C LEU A 269 -11.01 -16.29 17.20
N PRO A 270 -12.09 -17.08 17.08
CA PRO A 270 -13.03 -16.97 15.96
C PRO A 270 -13.58 -15.56 15.73
N VAL A 271 -13.96 -14.82 16.78
CA VAL A 271 -14.46 -13.45 16.69
C VAL A 271 -13.40 -12.51 16.09
N ILE A 272 -12.15 -12.61 16.56
CA ILE A 272 -11.04 -11.81 15.99
C ILE A 272 -10.86 -12.14 14.50
N LEU A 273 -10.76 -13.43 14.14
CA LEU A 273 -10.53 -13.83 12.74
C LEU A 273 -11.66 -13.40 11.81
N ALA A 274 -12.92 -13.57 12.23
CA ALA A 274 -14.09 -13.10 11.47
C ALA A 274 -14.09 -11.58 11.31
N GLY A 275 -13.79 -10.86 12.39
CA GLY A 275 -13.68 -9.40 12.40
C GLY A 275 -12.57 -8.89 11.48
N LEU A 276 -11.41 -9.55 11.46
CA LEU A 276 -10.32 -9.21 10.54
C LEU A 276 -10.69 -9.51 9.07
N GLY A 277 -11.49 -10.55 8.81
CA GLY A 277 -12.06 -10.80 7.48
C GLY A 277 -13.02 -9.70 7.04
N LEU A 278 -13.92 -9.27 7.92
CA LEU A 278 -14.85 -8.16 7.67
C LEU A 278 -14.10 -6.84 7.49
N PHE A 279 -13.04 -6.61 8.28
CA PHE A 279 -12.14 -5.47 8.10
C PHE A 279 -11.50 -5.49 6.70
N ALA A 280 -11.01 -6.64 6.23
CA ALA A 280 -10.43 -6.77 4.89
C ALA A 280 -11.40 -6.31 3.80
N PHE A 281 -12.68 -6.69 3.91
CA PHE A 281 -13.72 -6.32 2.95
C PHE A 281 -13.91 -4.80 2.87
N PHE A 282 -14.25 -4.15 3.98
CA PHE A 282 -14.49 -2.70 3.98
C PHE A 282 -13.21 -1.89 3.74
N PHE A 283 -12.07 -2.37 4.22
CA PHE A 283 -10.77 -1.74 3.95
C PHE A 283 -10.40 -1.80 2.46
N ALA A 284 -10.69 -2.91 1.79
CA ALA A 284 -10.49 -3.05 0.35
C ALA A 284 -11.29 -2.03 -0.45
N LEU A 285 -12.58 -1.87 -0.13
CA LEU A 285 -13.46 -0.89 -0.78
C LEU A 285 -12.96 0.54 -0.56
N ASN A 286 -12.68 0.93 0.70
CA ASN A 286 -12.14 2.24 1.02
C ASN A 286 -10.79 2.51 0.35
N SER A 287 -9.87 1.56 0.40
CA SER A 287 -8.54 1.71 -0.21
C SER A 287 -8.61 1.85 -1.73
N SER A 288 -9.53 1.13 -2.39
CA SER A 288 -9.78 1.26 -3.82
C SER A 288 -10.34 2.63 -4.17
N LEU A 289 -11.35 3.04 -3.43
CA LEU A 289 -12.05 4.31 -3.63
C LEU A 289 -11.13 5.51 -3.40
N HIS A 290 -10.36 5.54 -2.31
CA HIS A 290 -9.35 6.58 -2.08
C HIS A 290 -8.27 6.61 -3.15
N SER A 291 -7.85 5.44 -3.66
CA SER A 291 -6.88 5.36 -4.76
C SER A 291 -7.43 5.87 -6.08
N TYR A 292 -8.74 5.80 -6.29
CA TYR A 292 -9.42 6.37 -7.42
C TYR A 292 -9.60 7.88 -7.26
N LEU A 293 -10.12 8.35 -6.10
CA LEU A 293 -10.41 9.76 -5.86
C LEU A 293 -9.18 10.65 -6.05
N ILE A 294 -7.99 10.20 -5.62
CA ILE A 294 -6.76 10.98 -5.85
C ILE A 294 -6.45 11.13 -7.35
N LEU A 295 -6.73 10.12 -8.16
CA LEU A 295 -6.52 10.19 -9.59
C LEU A 295 -7.61 10.97 -10.32
N ALA A 296 -8.86 10.94 -9.82
CA ALA A 296 -9.96 11.71 -10.36
C ALA A 296 -9.79 13.21 -10.10
N ASP A 297 -9.33 13.58 -8.88
CA ASP A 297 -9.14 14.98 -8.49
C ASP A 297 -7.82 15.58 -9.01
N ALA A 298 -6.78 14.74 -9.22
CA ALA A 298 -5.49 15.19 -9.75
C ALA A 298 -5.63 15.68 -11.19
N GLY A 299 -5.16 16.91 -11.45
CA GLY A 299 -5.07 17.46 -12.81
C GLY A 299 -4.10 16.66 -13.68
N THR A 300 -4.34 16.59 -14.99
CA THR A 300 -3.47 15.86 -15.94
C THR A 300 -2.01 16.30 -15.90
N LYS A 301 -1.77 17.60 -15.71
CA LYS A 301 -0.42 18.21 -15.67
C LYS A 301 0.39 17.88 -14.42
N LYS A 302 -0.28 17.65 -13.26
CA LYS A 302 0.37 17.40 -11.95
C LYS A 302 0.06 15.99 -11.40
N ALA A 303 -0.55 15.11 -12.19
CA ALA A 303 -1.01 13.80 -11.73
C ALA A 303 0.09 12.97 -11.06
N ALA A 304 1.33 12.99 -11.60
CA ALA A 304 2.44 12.22 -11.02
C ALA A 304 2.86 12.77 -9.65
N GLU A 305 2.88 14.09 -9.48
CA GLU A 305 3.23 14.74 -8.21
C GLU A 305 2.16 14.52 -7.14
N ASP A 306 0.89 14.67 -7.51
CA ASP A 306 -0.24 14.47 -6.60
C ASP A 306 -0.34 13.02 -6.16
N VAL A 307 -0.13 12.08 -7.09
CA VAL A 307 -0.02 10.65 -6.79
C VAL A 307 1.20 10.37 -5.91
N GLY A 308 2.35 10.97 -6.18
CA GLY A 308 3.56 10.86 -5.35
C GLY A 308 3.32 11.33 -3.92
N PHE A 309 2.76 12.52 -3.73
CA PHE A 309 2.41 13.10 -2.43
C PHE A 309 1.44 12.19 -1.65
N TYR A 310 0.38 11.74 -2.28
CA TYR A 310 -0.59 10.82 -1.69
C TYR A 310 0.04 9.48 -1.26
N TYR A 311 0.98 8.93 -2.04
CA TYR A 311 1.65 7.68 -1.66
C TYR A 311 2.75 7.86 -0.62
N ALA A 312 3.36 9.04 -0.54
CA ALA A 312 4.22 9.38 0.60
C ALA A 312 3.42 9.42 1.90
N ALA A 313 2.23 10.03 1.89
CA ALA A 313 1.29 9.97 3.01
C ALA A 313 0.91 8.53 3.39
N ASN A 314 0.67 7.66 2.39
CA ASN A 314 0.43 6.24 2.63
C ASN A 314 1.62 5.53 3.32
N ALA A 315 2.85 5.83 2.91
CA ALA A 315 4.04 5.25 3.52
C ALA A 315 4.26 5.77 4.96
N ALA A 316 4.01 7.06 5.19
CA ALA A 316 4.04 7.65 6.53
C ALA A 316 3.03 6.99 7.48
N GLY A 317 1.79 6.75 7.00
CA GLY A 317 0.76 6.03 7.76
C GLY A 317 1.18 4.61 8.11
N ARG A 318 1.77 3.88 7.17
CA ARG A 318 2.28 2.53 7.38
C ARG A 318 3.43 2.50 8.39
N LEU A 319 4.37 3.43 8.29
CA LEU A 319 5.45 3.58 9.27
C LEU A 319 4.90 3.79 10.68
N ALA A 320 4.00 4.78 10.85
CA ALA A 320 3.36 5.05 12.13
C ALA A 320 2.57 3.84 12.65
N GLY A 321 1.79 3.18 11.78
CA GLY A 321 1.03 1.99 12.13
C GLY A 321 1.92 0.83 12.58
N THR A 322 3.02 0.58 11.89
CA THR A 322 3.99 -0.47 12.27
C THR A 322 4.64 -0.22 13.62
N LEU A 323 5.03 1.02 13.90
CA LEU A 323 5.59 1.42 15.21
C LEU A 323 4.55 1.25 16.32
N LEU A 324 3.33 1.75 16.10
CA LEU A 324 2.23 1.63 17.03
C LEU A 324 1.82 0.17 17.27
N SER A 325 1.93 -0.70 16.26
CA SER A 325 1.59 -2.12 16.37
C SER A 325 2.32 -2.81 17.52
N GLY A 326 3.65 -2.63 17.58
CA GLY A 326 4.46 -3.19 18.67
C GLY A 326 4.11 -2.59 20.03
N LEU A 327 4.00 -1.25 20.10
CA LEU A 327 3.69 -0.54 21.34
C LEU A 327 2.30 -0.89 21.88
N CYS A 328 1.28 -0.90 21.04
CA CYS A 328 -0.08 -1.24 21.44
C CYS A 328 -0.17 -2.69 21.90
N PHE A 329 0.48 -3.61 21.17
CA PHE A 329 0.45 -5.02 21.54
C PHE A 329 1.13 -5.29 22.89
N GLN A 330 2.26 -4.64 23.17
CA GLN A 330 2.95 -4.74 24.45
C GLN A 330 2.10 -4.25 25.64
N ASN A 331 1.27 -3.21 25.44
CA ASN A 331 0.50 -2.58 26.50
C ASN A 331 -0.90 -3.20 26.72
N GLY A 332 -1.45 -3.93 25.77
CA GLY A 332 -2.81 -4.46 25.91
C GLY A 332 -3.20 -5.47 24.83
N GLY A 333 -2.22 -6.16 24.25
CA GLY A 333 -2.46 -7.22 23.28
C GLY A 333 -3.20 -6.76 22.01
N ILE A 334 -3.87 -7.69 21.36
CA ILE A 334 -4.62 -7.44 20.11
C ILE A 334 -5.76 -6.44 20.29
N ILE A 335 -6.38 -6.41 21.46
CA ILE A 335 -7.50 -5.49 21.76
C ILE A 335 -7.03 -4.04 21.76
N SER A 336 -5.87 -3.74 22.38
CA SER A 336 -5.29 -2.40 22.33
C SER A 336 -4.98 -1.97 20.88
N CYS A 337 -4.47 -2.90 20.05
CA CYS A 337 -4.27 -2.63 18.63
C CYS A 337 -5.59 -2.29 17.91
N LEU A 338 -6.68 -2.99 18.20
CA LEU A 338 -7.98 -2.74 17.58
C LEU A 338 -8.61 -1.41 18.04
N ILE A 339 -8.45 -1.04 19.31
CA ILE A 339 -8.92 0.25 19.84
C ILE A 339 -8.17 1.40 19.16
N VAL A 340 -6.84 1.34 19.09
CA VAL A 340 -6.03 2.39 18.43
C VAL A 340 -6.29 2.42 16.93
N SER A 341 -6.56 1.27 16.31
CA SER A 341 -7.03 1.18 14.92
C SER A 341 -8.36 1.89 14.72
N PHE A 342 -9.34 1.70 15.62
CA PHE A 342 -10.61 2.43 15.60
C PHE A 342 -10.41 3.94 15.69
N ILE A 343 -9.57 4.42 16.61
CA ILE A 343 -9.26 5.85 16.74
C ILE A 343 -8.65 6.40 15.45
N SER A 344 -7.72 5.68 14.86
CA SER A 344 -7.11 6.05 13.57
C SER A 344 -8.15 6.12 12.44
N LEU A 345 -9.09 5.16 12.38
CA LEU A 345 -10.18 5.18 11.38
C LEU A 345 -11.17 6.32 11.63
N ALA A 346 -11.46 6.66 12.88
CA ALA A 346 -12.31 7.81 13.22
C ALA A 346 -11.68 9.13 12.73
N LEU A 347 -10.37 9.29 12.88
CA LEU A 347 -9.64 10.44 12.30
C LEU A 347 -9.69 10.43 10.77
N CYS A 348 -9.51 9.27 10.14
CA CYS A 348 -9.66 9.11 8.71
C CYS A 348 -11.07 9.54 8.24
N PHE A 349 -12.11 9.09 8.95
CA PHE A 349 -13.49 9.48 8.66
C PHE A 349 -13.71 10.99 8.77
N GLY A 350 -13.14 11.63 9.81
CA GLY A 350 -13.15 13.09 9.96
C GLY A 350 -12.59 13.80 8.72
N PHE A 351 -11.45 13.36 8.20
CA PHE A 351 -10.89 13.93 6.96
C PHE A 351 -11.75 13.65 5.73
N CYS A 352 -12.40 12.49 5.65
CA CYS A 352 -13.35 12.20 4.56
C CYS A 352 -14.59 13.12 4.59
N LEU A 353 -15.03 13.56 5.77
CA LEU A 353 -16.13 14.52 5.90
C LEU A 353 -15.76 15.92 5.39
N LEU A 354 -14.46 16.29 5.44
CA LEU A 354 -13.96 17.58 4.95
C LEU A 354 -13.79 17.61 3.42
N LEU A 355 -13.90 16.49 2.71
CA LEU A 355 -13.86 16.48 1.25
C LEU A 355 -15.03 17.30 0.67
N PRO A 356 -14.76 18.21 -0.29
CA PRO A 356 -15.82 19.04 -0.86
C PRO A 356 -16.81 18.20 -1.66
N LEU A 357 -18.09 18.30 -1.33
CA LEU A 357 -19.16 17.75 -2.15
C LEU A 357 -19.33 18.64 -3.40
N LYS A 358 -19.04 18.11 -4.56
CA LYS A 358 -19.46 18.75 -5.81
C LYS A 358 -20.96 18.48 -5.97
N THR A 359 -21.77 19.48 -5.71
CA THR A 359 -23.19 19.44 -6.13
C THR A 359 -23.23 19.40 -7.65
N THR A 360 -23.79 18.34 -8.21
CA THR A 360 -24.16 18.32 -9.63
C THR A 360 -25.08 19.51 -9.84
N ARG A 361 -24.62 20.56 -10.50
CA ARG A 361 -25.55 21.56 -11.05
C ARG A 361 -26.38 20.80 -12.09
N ALA A 362 -27.65 20.67 -11.78
CA ALA A 362 -28.64 20.13 -12.66
C ALA A 362 -28.71 20.91 -13.98
#